data_4391ab3abeff75cc8d6286e18a9d962b
#
_entry.id   4391ab3abeff75cc8d6286e18a9d962b
#
_cell.length_a   1.000
_cell.length_b   1.000
_cell.length_c   1.000
_cell.angle_alpha   90.00
_cell.angle_beta   90.00
_cell.angle_gamma   90.00
#
_symmetry.space_group_name_H-M   'P 1'
#
loop_
_entity.id
_entity.type
_entity.pdbx_description
1 polymer ?
#
loop_
_entity_poly.entity_id
_entity_poly.type
_entity_poly.pdbx_seq_one_letter_code
_entity_poly.pdbx_strand_id
1 'polypeptide(L)'
;MIKKDFGSIIANKRKDRKLSQPQLAALLCERGLDVKAHSISKWEKNVNLPNVLQFFALCEILEISDINRTFQFRTDDKLYSKLNDEVQDKDLD
;
A
#
# COMPACT_ATOMS: atom_id res chain seq x y z
N MET A 1 2.97 -12.71 -1.74
CA MET A 1 3.65 -12.25 -0.52
C MET A 1 4.44 -10.99 -0.80
N ILE A 2 4.42 -10.06 0.12
CA ILE A 2 5.15 -8.81 -0.01
C ILE A 2 6.62 -9.07 0.31
N LYS A 3 7.51 -8.78 -0.62
CA LYS A 3 8.94 -9.01 -0.43
C LYS A 3 9.55 -8.05 0.57
N LYS A 4 9.12 -6.81 0.54
CA LYS A 4 9.60 -5.81 1.47
C LYS A 4 8.57 -5.57 2.53
N ASP A 5 9.05 -5.10 3.65
CA ASP A 5 8.20 -4.73 4.77
C ASP A 5 7.29 -3.57 4.35
N PHE A 6 5.99 -3.82 4.28
CA PHE A 6 5.01 -2.83 3.87
C PHE A 6 5.12 -1.57 4.74
N GLY A 7 5.19 -1.77 6.05
CA GLY A 7 5.24 -0.64 6.97
C GLY A 7 6.45 0.24 6.76
N SER A 8 7.60 -0.38 6.53
CA SER A 8 8.83 0.38 6.28
C SER A 8 8.73 1.19 5.02
N ILE A 9 8.11 0.65 3.98
CA ILE A 9 7.93 1.39 2.73
C ILE A 9 7.07 2.61 2.96
N ILE A 10 5.95 2.46 3.65
CA ILE A 10 5.06 3.58 3.94
C ILE A 10 5.79 4.64 4.76
N ALA A 11 6.51 4.21 5.79
CA ALA A 11 7.27 5.13 6.64
C ALA A 11 8.32 5.90 5.83
N ASN A 12 9.03 5.20 4.97
CA ASN A 12 10.07 5.84 4.15
C ASN A 12 9.48 6.83 3.17
N LYS A 13 8.39 6.46 2.50
CA LYS A 13 7.73 7.37 1.57
C LYS A 13 7.19 8.60 2.28
N ARG A 14 6.64 8.40 3.47
CA ARG A 14 6.17 9.53 4.29
C ARG A 14 7.32 10.47 4.64
N LYS A 15 8.44 9.90 5.08
CA LYS A 15 9.61 10.70 5.46
C LYS A 15 10.21 11.41 4.25
N ASP A 16 10.22 10.76 3.10
CA ASP A 16 10.71 11.37 1.86
C ASP A 16 9.92 12.62 1.53
N ARG A 17 8.64 12.65 1.88
CA ARG A 17 7.79 13.81 1.67
C ARG A 17 7.80 14.76 2.86
N LYS A 18 8.63 14.46 3.86
CA LYS A 18 8.81 15.32 5.04
C LYS A 18 7.51 15.49 5.82
N LEU A 19 6.73 14.43 5.88
CA LEU A 19 5.46 14.43 6.62
C LEU A 19 5.63 13.69 7.93
N SER A 20 5.06 14.23 8.99
CA SER A 20 4.92 13.49 10.24
C SER A 20 3.71 12.56 10.13
N GLN A 21 3.57 11.65 11.08
CA GLN A 21 2.39 10.79 11.09
C GLN A 21 1.10 11.60 11.27
N PRO A 22 1.04 12.60 12.18
CA PRO A 22 -0.16 13.43 12.27
C PRO A 22 -0.44 14.22 10.99
N GLN A 23 0.59 14.69 10.31
CA GLN A 23 0.38 15.42 9.06
C GLN A 23 -0.20 14.52 7.98
N LEU A 24 0.31 13.30 7.88
CA LEU A 24 -0.24 12.35 6.91
C LEU A 24 -1.69 12.02 7.28
N ALA A 25 -1.97 11.83 8.56
CA ALA A 25 -3.34 11.58 9.01
C ALA A 25 -4.27 12.72 8.61
N ALA A 26 -3.82 13.97 8.75
CA ALA A 26 -4.62 15.12 8.38
C ALA A 26 -4.94 15.11 6.89
N LEU A 27 -3.95 14.76 6.05
CA LEU A 27 -4.17 14.70 4.61
C LEU A 27 -5.17 13.60 4.24
N LEU A 28 -5.13 12.49 4.93
CA LEU A 28 -6.11 11.42 4.70
C LEU A 28 -7.50 11.86 5.12
N CYS A 29 -7.61 12.59 6.22
CA CYS A 29 -8.90 13.12 6.68
C CYS A 29 -9.47 14.09 5.66
N GLU A 30 -8.63 14.88 4.99
CA GLU A 30 -9.10 15.79 3.94
C GLU A 30 -9.75 15.06 2.79
N ARG A 31 -9.42 13.80 2.61
CA ARG A 31 -10.02 12.97 1.56
C ARG A 31 -11.26 12.23 2.06
N GLY A 32 -11.72 12.58 3.25
CA GLY A 32 -12.93 11.97 3.79
C GLY A 32 -12.70 10.67 4.54
N LEU A 33 -11.45 10.34 4.85
CA LEU A 33 -11.12 9.12 5.56
C LEU A 33 -10.82 9.44 7.01
N ASP A 34 -11.44 8.68 7.92
CA ASP A 34 -11.23 8.90 9.35
C ASP A 34 -9.98 8.13 9.78
N VAL A 35 -8.83 8.78 9.68
CA VAL A 35 -7.55 8.17 10.02
C VAL A 35 -6.83 9.05 11.02
N LYS A 36 -6.29 8.41 12.05
CA LYS A 36 -5.51 9.10 13.08
C LYS A 36 -4.05 8.69 12.98
N ALA A 37 -3.17 9.50 13.58
CA ALA A 37 -1.74 9.19 13.58
C ALA A 37 -1.46 7.80 14.15
N HIS A 38 -2.25 7.39 15.13
CA HIS A 38 -2.12 6.06 15.74
C HIS A 38 -2.31 4.94 14.71
N SER A 39 -3.26 5.11 13.81
CA SER A 39 -3.49 4.13 12.74
C SER A 39 -2.28 4.02 11.83
N ILE A 40 -1.72 5.17 11.46
CA ILE A 40 -0.54 5.19 10.61
C ILE A 40 0.63 4.50 11.29
N SER A 41 0.81 4.75 12.58
CA SER A 41 1.85 4.10 13.35
C SER A 41 1.71 2.58 13.29
N LYS A 42 0.48 2.08 13.41
CA LYS A 42 0.23 0.64 13.33
C LYS A 42 0.55 0.08 11.96
N TRP A 43 0.20 0.82 10.90
CA TRP A 43 0.54 0.39 9.54
C TRP A 43 2.05 0.30 9.37
N GLU A 44 2.77 1.30 9.86
CA GLU A 44 4.21 1.34 9.69
C GLU A 44 4.92 0.27 10.50
N LYS A 45 4.28 -0.22 11.56
CA LYS A 45 4.82 -1.31 12.37
C LYS A 45 4.30 -2.68 11.95
N ASN A 46 3.51 -2.74 10.89
CA ASN A 46 2.92 -3.98 10.39
C ASN A 46 2.00 -4.65 11.38
N VAL A 47 1.41 -3.87 12.28
CA VAL A 47 0.42 -4.38 13.22
C VAL A 47 -0.88 -4.68 12.49
N ASN A 48 -1.27 -3.80 11.57
CA ASN A 48 -2.38 -4.05 10.67
C ASN A 48 -2.14 -3.30 9.38
N LEU A 49 -3.05 -3.45 8.43
CA LEU A 49 -2.93 -2.84 7.11
C LEU A 49 -4.05 -1.83 6.91
N PRO A 50 -3.82 -0.82 6.07
CA PRO A 50 -4.91 0.06 5.68
C PRO A 50 -5.92 -0.71 4.82
N ASN A 51 -7.16 -0.26 4.82
CA ASN A 51 -8.14 -0.83 3.90
C ASN A 51 -7.88 -0.30 2.49
N VAL A 52 -8.68 -0.77 1.52
CA VAL A 52 -8.44 -0.44 0.11
C VAL A 52 -8.50 1.06 -0.13
N LEU A 53 -9.51 1.74 0.41
CA LEU A 53 -9.64 3.17 0.18
C LEU A 53 -8.51 3.95 0.83
N GLN A 54 -8.14 3.55 2.04
CA GLN A 54 -7.02 4.17 2.73
C GLN A 54 -5.73 3.96 1.95
N PHE A 55 -5.54 2.76 1.41
CA PHE A 55 -4.34 2.46 0.65
C PHE A 55 -4.25 3.30 -0.62
N PHE A 56 -5.36 3.42 -1.35
CA PHE A 56 -5.36 4.25 -2.56
C PHE A 56 -5.05 5.71 -2.23
N ALA A 57 -5.62 6.22 -1.15
CA ALA A 57 -5.34 7.59 -0.73
C ALA A 57 -3.88 7.78 -0.33
N LEU A 58 -3.32 6.78 0.35
CA LEU A 58 -1.90 6.80 0.69
C LEU A 58 -1.04 6.88 -0.57
N CYS A 59 -1.35 6.06 -1.56
CA CYS A 59 -0.58 6.07 -2.80
C CYS A 59 -0.65 7.42 -3.48
N GLU A 60 -1.81 8.06 -3.46
CA GLU A 60 -1.96 9.37 -4.06
C GLU A 60 -1.15 10.43 -3.31
N ILE A 61 -1.28 10.46 -2.00
CA ILE A 61 -0.58 11.45 -1.18
C ILE A 61 0.93 11.27 -1.24
N LEU A 62 1.37 10.02 -1.20
CA LEU A 62 2.78 9.70 -1.19
C LEU A 62 3.37 9.57 -2.60
N GLU A 63 2.55 9.82 -3.61
CA GLU A 63 2.95 9.78 -5.03
C GLU A 63 3.55 8.45 -5.43
N ILE A 64 2.88 7.39 -5.01
CA ILE A 64 3.25 6.04 -5.41
C ILE A 64 2.43 5.69 -6.64
N SER A 65 3.05 5.70 -7.82
CA SER A 65 2.34 5.43 -9.07
C SER A 65 2.47 3.97 -9.50
N ASP A 66 3.60 3.35 -9.22
CA ASP A 66 3.82 1.95 -9.59
C ASP A 66 3.78 1.11 -8.31
N ILE A 67 2.58 0.65 -7.99
CA ILE A 67 2.34 -0.06 -6.74
C ILE A 67 3.11 -1.38 -6.70
N ASN A 68 3.07 -2.12 -7.79
CA ASN A 68 3.73 -3.42 -7.83
C ASN A 68 5.24 -3.28 -7.63
N ARG A 69 5.83 -2.29 -8.29
CA ARG A 69 7.26 -2.08 -8.20
C ARG A 69 7.65 -1.56 -6.82
N THR A 70 6.87 -0.63 -6.30
CA THR A 70 7.18 0.01 -5.03
C THR A 70 7.13 -0.99 -3.88
N PHE A 71 6.07 -1.79 -3.84
CA PHE A 71 5.86 -2.73 -2.74
C PHE A 71 6.37 -4.13 -3.07
N GLN A 72 6.73 -4.34 -4.34
CA GLN A 72 7.22 -5.64 -4.79
C GLN A 72 6.24 -6.76 -4.42
N PHE A 73 4.98 -6.55 -4.81
CA PHE A 73 3.94 -7.56 -4.63
C PHE A 73 4.24 -8.72 -5.56
N ARG A 74 5.17 -9.56 -5.15
CA ARG A 74 5.54 -10.68 -5.97
C ARG A 74 5.40 -11.93 -5.17
N THR A 75 4.72 -12.85 -5.75
CA THR A 75 4.68 -14.18 -5.24
C THR A 75 5.76 -14.97 -5.93
N ASP A 76 5.85 -16.24 -5.62
CA ASP A 76 6.65 -17.16 -6.38
C ASP A 76 6.28 -17.04 -7.86
N ASP A 77 7.28 -16.97 -8.72
CA ASP A 77 7.06 -16.82 -10.15
C ASP A 77 6.16 -17.93 -10.70
N LYS A 78 6.32 -19.14 -10.20
CA LYS A 78 5.49 -20.26 -10.64
C LYS A 78 4.04 -20.03 -10.29
N LEU A 79 3.79 -19.56 -9.09
CA LEU A 79 2.42 -19.31 -8.64
C LEU A 79 1.79 -18.21 -9.47
N TYR A 80 2.53 -17.15 -9.74
CA TYR A 80 2.03 -16.03 -10.51
C TYR A 80 1.66 -16.46 -11.93
N SER A 81 2.55 -17.22 -12.56
CA SER A 81 2.29 -17.73 -13.90
C SER A 81 1.06 -18.62 -13.94
N LYS A 82 0.91 -19.46 -12.94
CA LYS A 82 -0.23 -20.34 -12.85
C LYS A 82 -1.53 -19.58 -12.73
N LEU A 83 -1.54 -18.54 -11.90
CA LEU A 83 -2.74 -17.72 -11.73
C LEU A 83 -3.10 -16.99 -13.01
N ASN A 84 -2.10 -16.48 -13.72
CA ASN A 84 -2.36 -15.80 -14.98
C ASN A 84 -2.94 -16.74 -16.02
N ASP A 85 -2.43 -17.93 -16.09
CA ASP A 85 -2.93 -18.93 -17.05
C ASP A 85 -4.39 -19.23 -16.78
N GLU A 86 -4.75 -19.43 -15.52
CA GLU A 86 -6.13 -19.71 -15.14
C GLU A 86 -7.06 -18.56 -15.48
N VAL A 87 -6.63 -17.34 -15.20
CA VAL A 87 -7.43 -16.16 -15.49
C VAL A 87 -7.63 -16.00 -16.99
N GLN A 88 -6.58 -16.20 -17.77
CA GLN A 88 -6.68 -16.07 -19.21
C GLN A 88 -7.67 -17.07 -19.81
N ASP A 89 -7.66 -18.29 -19.31
CA ASP A 89 -8.60 -19.30 -19.78
C ASP A 89 -10.02 -18.87 -19.54
N LYS A 90 -10.29 -18.29 -18.38
CA LYS A 90 -11.65 -17.85 -18.06
C LYS A 90 -12.05 -16.62 -18.86
N ASP A 91 -11.13 -15.72 -19.07
CA ASP A 91 -11.41 -14.49 -19.79
C ASP A 91 -11.72 -14.72 -21.27
N LEU A 92 -11.16 -15.78 -21.82
CA LEU A 92 -11.38 -16.09 -23.22
C LEU A 92 -12.78 -16.63 -23.49
N ASP A 93 -13.43 -17.11 -22.49
CA ASP A 93 -14.79 -17.61 -22.61
C ASP A 93 -15.78 -16.47 -22.62
#